data_e149b94f39d10a3bf05fc45ce969b221
#
_entry.id   e149b94f39d10a3bf05fc45ce969b221
#
_cell.length_a   1.000
_cell.length_b   1.000
_cell.length_c   1.000
_cell.angle_alpha   90.00
_cell.angle_beta   90.00
_cell.angle_gamma   90.00
#
_symmetry.space_group_name_H-M   'P 1'
#
loop_
_entity.id
_entity.type
_entity.pdbx_description
1 polymer ?
#
loop_
_entity_poly.entity_id
_entity_poly.type
_entity_poly.pdbx_seq_one_letter_code
_entity_poly.pdbx_strand_id
1 'polypeptide(L)'
;MIRLEGITKSFGSLQVLRGIDLEIKKGEVVSIVGPSGAGKTTLLQIMGTLDEPDNGNVYIDGTKVSKMKEKELSAFRNKHVGFVFQFHQLLPEFTALENVMIPALIAGTSSKEATARALEILSFMGLAERASHKPN
;
A
#
# COMPACT_ATOMS: atom_id res chain seq x y z
N MET A 1 7.27 11.61 3.50
CA MET A 1 7.87 12.18 2.26
C MET A 1 8.15 11.03 1.30
N ILE A 2 7.77 11.16 0.02
CA ILE A 2 8.08 10.18 -1.03
C ILE A 2 8.90 10.87 -2.10
N ARG A 3 9.97 10.21 -2.58
CA ARG A 3 10.79 10.72 -3.70
C ARG A 3 11.08 9.58 -4.67
N LEU A 4 10.83 9.85 -5.94
CA LEU A 4 11.11 8.99 -7.08
C LEU A 4 12.21 9.63 -7.93
N GLU A 5 13.16 8.84 -8.39
CA GLU A 5 14.25 9.28 -9.24
C GLU A 5 14.37 8.36 -10.45
N GLY A 6 14.10 8.89 -11.64
CA GLY A 6 14.27 8.22 -12.92
C GLY A 6 13.49 6.92 -13.07
N ILE A 7 12.28 6.85 -12.53
CA ILE A 7 11.48 5.60 -12.52
C ILE A 7 11.06 5.23 -13.94
N THR A 8 11.44 4.03 -14.36
CA THR A 8 10.98 3.41 -15.61
C THR A 8 10.25 2.10 -15.30
N LYS A 9 9.26 1.78 -16.11
CA LYS A 9 8.54 0.51 -16.05
C LYS A 9 7.99 0.13 -17.42
N SER A 10 8.20 -1.13 -17.80
CA SER A 10 7.70 -1.70 -19.04
C SER A 10 6.95 -3.02 -18.78
N PHE A 11 5.98 -3.32 -19.62
CA PHE A 11 5.30 -4.60 -19.67
C PHE A 11 5.44 -5.16 -21.09
N GLY A 12 6.35 -6.13 -21.24
CA GLY A 12 6.77 -6.59 -22.57
C GLY A 12 7.40 -5.46 -23.36
N SER A 13 6.89 -5.18 -24.55
CA SER A 13 7.36 -4.08 -25.41
C SER A 13 6.76 -2.71 -25.06
N LEU A 14 5.77 -2.64 -24.17
CA LEU A 14 5.10 -1.41 -23.81
C LEU A 14 5.81 -0.72 -22.65
N GLN A 15 6.49 0.39 -22.89
CA GLN A 15 7.05 1.24 -21.86
C GLN A 15 5.96 2.17 -21.28
N VAL A 16 5.57 1.90 -20.05
CA VAL A 16 4.48 2.61 -19.33
C VAL A 16 5.00 3.82 -18.57
N LEU A 17 6.13 3.69 -17.84
CA LEU A 17 6.79 4.80 -17.15
C LEU A 17 8.15 5.08 -17.83
N ARG A 18 8.41 6.34 -18.08
CA ARG A 18 9.53 6.78 -18.95
C ARG A 18 10.44 7.78 -18.24
N GLY A 19 11.02 7.39 -17.10
CA GLY A 19 11.91 8.25 -16.32
C GLY A 19 11.15 9.29 -15.51
N ILE A 20 10.32 8.83 -14.57
CA ILE A 20 9.52 9.72 -13.71
C ILE A 20 10.35 10.16 -12.52
N ASP A 21 10.47 11.48 -12.36
CA ASP A 21 10.98 12.15 -11.17
C ASP A 21 9.81 12.83 -10.44
N LEU A 22 9.68 12.56 -9.15
CA LEU A 22 8.58 13.11 -8.34
C LEU A 22 9.03 13.23 -6.89
N GLU A 23 8.69 14.34 -6.26
CA GLU A 23 8.85 14.52 -4.82
C GLU A 23 7.51 14.93 -4.20
N ILE A 24 7.09 14.22 -3.15
CA ILE A 24 5.91 14.52 -2.34
C ILE A 24 6.38 14.76 -0.92
N LYS A 25 6.21 15.98 -0.42
CA LYS A 25 6.62 16.36 0.93
C LYS A 25 5.65 15.82 1.98
N LYS A 26 6.11 15.79 3.21
CA LYS A 26 5.25 15.38 4.34
C LYS A 26 4.06 16.35 4.48
N GLY A 27 2.85 15.80 4.56
CA GLY A 27 1.60 16.56 4.70
C GLY A 27 0.99 17.03 3.37
N GLU A 28 1.66 16.80 2.24
CA GLU A 28 1.06 17.10 0.93
C GLU A 28 0.00 16.07 0.54
N VAL A 29 -1.05 16.57 -0.14
CA VAL A 29 -2.02 15.76 -0.86
C VAL A 29 -1.80 15.98 -2.34
N VAL A 30 -1.50 14.92 -3.07
CA VAL A 30 -1.16 14.97 -4.49
C VAL A 30 -2.16 14.15 -5.29
N SER A 31 -2.61 14.68 -6.42
CA SER A 31 -3.45 13.97 -7.39
C SER A 31 -2.66 13.65 -8.64
N ILE A 32 -2.68 12.38 -9.06
CA ILE A 32 -2.08 11.92 -10.31
C ILE A 32 -3.19 11.79 -11.36
N VAL A 33 -3.15 12.66 -12.36
CA VAL A 33 -4.16 12.74 -13.42
C VAL A 33 -3.59 12.31 -14.77
N GLY A 34 -4.44 11.87 -15.67
CA GLY A 34 -4.07 11.47 -17.03
C GLY A 34 -5.06 10.47 -17.64
N PRO A 35 -4.95 10.18 -18.93
CA PRO A 35 -5.84 9.24 -19.63
C PRO A 35 -5.75 7.82 -19.08
N SER A 36 -6.71 6.97 -19.45
CA SER A 36 -6.64 5.53 -19.13
C SER A 36 -5.39 4.93 -19.79
N GLY A 37 -4.73 4.01 -19.08
CA GLY A 37 -3.49 3.39 -19.57
C GLY A 37 -2.22 4.23 -19.42
N ALA A 38 -2.29 5.46 -18.91
CA ALA A 38 -1.12 6.35 -18.75
C ALA A 38 -0.14 5.92 -17.63
N GLY A 39 -0.34 4.77 -16.98
CA GLY A 39 0.57 4.26 -15.95
C GLY A 39 0.31 4.78 -14.54
N LYS A 40 -0.80 5.48 -14.28
CA LYS A 40 -1.13 6.03 -12.95
C LYS A 40 -1.14 4.97 -11.85
N THR A 41 -1.84 3.87 -12.09
CA THR A 41 -1.90 2.74 -11.14
C THR A 41 -0.53 2.10 -10.93
N THR A 42 0.23 1.91 -12.01
CA THR A 42 1.60 1.38 -11.95
C THR A 42 2.51 2.28 -11.11
N LEU A 43 2.42 3.60 -11.31
CA LEU A 43 3.18 4.57 -10.51
C LEU A 43 2.79 4.50 -9.03
N LEU A 44 1.50 4.44 -8.71
CA LEU A 44 1.01 4.30 -7.34
C LEU A 44 1.47 2.98 -6.69
N GLN A 45 1.46 1.87 -7.44
CA GLN A 45 1.95 0.58 -6.96
C GLN A 45 3.45 0.60 -6.65
N ILE A 46 4.25 1.24 -7.50
CA ILE A 46 5.69 1.43 -7.28
C ILE A 46 5.94 2.34 -6.06
N MET A 47 5.22 3.45 -5.95
CA MET A 47 5.28 4.35 -4.78
C MET A 47 4.90 3.63 -3.48
N GLY A 48 3.89 2.77 -3.55
CA GLY A 48 3.41 1.95 -2.44
C GLY A 48 4.22 0.67 -2.20
N THR A 49 5.31 0.46 -2.94
CA THR A 49 6.17 -0.75 -2.86
C THR A 49 5.45 -2.07 -3.15
N LEU A 50 4.35 -2.03 -3.90
CA LEU A 50 3.59 -3.20 -4.35
C LEU A 50 4.10 -3.75 -5.69
N ASP A 51 4.83 -2.93 -6.46
CA ASP A 51 5.53 -3.31 -7.68
C ASP A 51 6.93 -2.69 -7.69
N GLU A 52 7.84 -3.29 -8.45
CA GLU A 52 9.22 -2.81 -8.58
C GLU A 52 9.39 -2.05 -9.90
N PRO A 53 10.13 -0.93 -9.91
CA PRO A 53 10.51 -0.28 -11.16
C PRO A 53 11.57 -1.11 -11.90
N ASP A 54 11.62 -1.02 -13.23
CA ASP A 54 12.71 -1.60 -14.02
C ASP A 54 14.03 -0.87 -13.74
N ASN A 55 13.96 0.48 -13.63
CA ASN A 55 15.08 1.32 -13.23
C ASN A 55 14.59 2.48 -12.37
N GLY A 56 15.55 3.14 -11.72
CA GLY A 56 15.31 4.29 -10.86
C GLY A 56 15.33 3.92 -9.37
N ASN A 57 15.01 4.90 -8.55
CA ASN A 57 15.05 4.74 -7.10
C ASN A 57 13.79 5.28 -6.46
N VAL A 58 13.31 4.56 -5.44
CA VAL A 58 12.18 4.97 -4.60
C VAL A 58 12.68 5.21 -3.18
N TYR A 59 12.31 6.35 -2.62
CA TYR A 59 12.62 6.72 -1.24
C TYR A 59 11.33 7.07 -0.51
N ILE A 60 11.18 6.52 0.70
CA ILE A 60 10.09 6.84 1.62
C ILE A 60 10.71 7.28 2.95
N ASP A 61 10.37 8.47 3.41
CA ASP A 61 10.92 9.12 4.61
C ASP A 61 12.46 9.05 4.67
N GLY A 62 13.13 9.31 3.54
CA GLY A 62 14.58 9.28 3.40
C GLY A 62 15.18 7.88 3.23
N THR A 63 14.41 6.84 3.42
CA THR A 63 14.88 5.46 3.29
C THR A 63 14.71 4.98 1.85
N LYS A 64 15.80 4.49 1.24
CA LYS A 64 15.78 3.91 -0.11
C LYS A 64 15.15 2.51 -0.06
N VAL A 65 13.91 2.39 -0.52
CA VAL A 65 13.15 1.14 -0.48
C VAL A 65 13.37 0.24 -1.69
N SER A 66 13.74 0.80 -2.85
CA SER A 66 13.94 0.07 -4.12
C SER A 66 15.14 -0.92 -4.12
N LYS A 67 15.89 -1.02 -3.04
CA LYS A 67 16.98 -2.00 -2.87
C LYS A 67 16.82 -2.90 -1.65
N MET A 68 15.70 -2.81 -0.96
CA MET A 68 15.41 -3.67 0.19
C MET A 68 15.11 -5.09 -0.30
N LYS A 69 15.54 -6.07 0.49
CA LYS A 69 15.11 -7.46 0.28
C LYS A 69 13.63 -7.61 0.62
N GLU A 70 12.93 -8.53 -0.03
CA GLU A 70 11.49 -8.72 0.11
C GLU A 70 11.00 -8.76 1.57
N LYS A 71 11.70 -9.47 2.45
CA LYS A 71 11.36 -9.54 3.87
C LYS A 71 11.43 -8.17 4.57
N GLU A 72 12.46 -7.39 4.26
CA GLU A 72 12.66 -6.04 4.83
C GLU A 72 11.63 -5.07 4.26
N LEU A 73 11.40 -5.15 2.94
CA LEU A 73 10.42 -4.32 2.23
C LEU A 73 9.00 -4.58 2.73
N SER A 74 8.63 -5.83 2.94
CA SER A 74 7.33 -6.22 3.48
C SER A 74 7.12 -5.69 4.90
N ALA A 75 8.13 -5.78 5.76
CA ALA A 75 8.10 -5.23 7.12
C ALA A 75 8.04 -3.68 7.11
N PHE A 76 8.77 -3.04 6.19
CA PHE A 76 8.74 -1.59 6.00
C PHE A 76 7.35 -1.14 5.52
N ARG A 77 6.81 -1.77 4.48
CA ARG A 77 5.48 -1.49 3.92
C ARG A 77 4.40 -1.57 4.98
N ASN A 78 4.40 -2.63 5.78
CA ASN A 78 3.42 -2.83 6.85
C ASN A 78 3.36 -1.67 7.86
N LYS A 79 4.50 -1.01 8.11
CA LYS A 79 4.61 0.08 9.11
C LYS A 79 4.44 1.48 8.53
N HIS A 80 4.78 1.69 7.26
CA HIS A 80 4.94 3.03 6.69
C HIS A 80 3.98 3.36 5.56
N VAL A 81 3.29 2.34 4.98
CA VAL A 81 2.43 2.54 3.80
C VAL A 81 1.02 2.04 4.09
N GLY A 82 0.02 2.91 3.89
CA GLY A 82 -1.38 2.53 3.79
C GLY A 82 -1.84 2.58 2.34
N PHE A 83 -2.58 1.58 1.89
CA PHE A 83 -3.07 1.51 0.52
C PHE A 83 -4.60 1.34 0.50
N VAL A 84 -5.28 2.15 -0.31
CA VAL A 84 -6.70 1.99 -0.59
C VAL A 84 -6.85 1.60 -2.06
N PHE A 85 -7.39 0.42 -2.30
CA PHE A 85 -7.56 -0.13 -3.65
C PHE A 85 -8.90 0.27 -4.26
N GLN A 86 -8.95 0.28 -5.59
CA GLN A 86 -10.19 0.50 -6.35
C GLN A 86 -11.22 -0.61 -6.06
N PHE A 87 -10.77 -1.85 -5.93
CA PHE A 87 -11.57 -2.99 -5.49
C PHE A 87 -11.07 -3.44 -4.12
N HIS A 88 -12.00 -3.85 -3.25
CA HIS A 88 -11.62 -4.38 -1.95
C HIS A 88 -10.71 -5.61 -2.12
N GLN A 89 -9.66 -5.67 -1.34
CA GLN A 89 -8.72 -6.80 -1.29
C GLN A 89 -9.00 -7.66 -0.05
N LEU A 90 -10.28 -7.81 0.29
CA LEU A 90 -10.68 -8.59 1.46
C LEU A 90 -10.54 -10.07 1.16
N LEU A 91 -10.06 -10.81 2.14
CA LEU A 91 -9.98 -12.26 2.10
C LEU A 91 -11.35 -12.84 2.45
N PRO A 92 -12.01 -13.55 1.53
CA PRO A 92 -13.39 -13.99 1.72
C PRO A 92 -13.56 -15.08 2.79
N GLU A 93 -12.48 -15.76 3.16
CA GLU A 93 -12.45 -16.77 4.22
C GLU A 93 -12.56 -16.15 5.61
N PHE A 94 -12.17 -14.90 5.76
CA PHE A 94 -12.09 -14.17 7.03
C PHE A 94 -13.28 -13.23 7.21
N THR A 95 -13.67 -13.02 8.48
CA THR A 95 -14.65 -12.00 8.87
C THR A 95 -14.10 -10.61 8.69
N ALA A 96 -14.94 -9.58 8.79
CA ALA A 96 -14.53 -8.17 8.77
C ALA A 96 -13.51 -7.89 9.88
N LEU A 97 -13.74 -8.40 11.08
CA LEU A 97 -12.80 -8.27 12.20
C LEU A 97 -11.44 -8.88 11.87
N GLU A 98 -11.42 -10.12 11.38
CA GLU A 98 -10.17 -10.81 11.04
C GLU A 98 -9.43 -10.12 9.90
N ASN A 99 -10.12 -9.65 8.86
CA ASN A 99 -9.50 -8.86 7.77
C ASN A 99 -8.82 -7.60 8.30
N VAL A 100 -9.45 -6.87 9.24
CA VAL A 100 -8.86 -5.65 9.85
C VAL A 100 -7.68 -6.00 10.76
N MET A 101 -7.67 -7.18 11.38
CA MET A 101 -6.58 -7.64 12.25
C MET A 101 -5.31 -8.04 11.50
N ILE A 102 -5.42 -8.51 10.25
CA ILE A 102 -4.30 -9.10 9.48
C ILE A 102 -3.03 -8.23 9.50
N PRO A 103 -3.07 -6.93 9.20
CA PRO A 103 -1.86 -6.11 9.20
C PRO A 103 -1.17 -6.04 10.56
N ALA A 104 -1.94 -5.99 11.65
CA ALA A 104 -1.41 -5.97 13.01
C ALA A 104 -0.77 -7.32 13.39
N LEU A 105 -1.38 -8.42 12.99
CA LEU A 105 -0.82 -9.77 13.22
C LEU A 105 0.47 -9.97 12.43
N ILE A 106 0.54 -9.50 11.18
CA ILE A 106 1.77 -9.51 10.36
C ILE A 106 2.88 -8.68 11.04
N ALA A 107 2.53 -7.57 11.67
CA ALA A 107 3.47 -6.75 12.45
C ALA A 107 3.95 -7.42 13.76
N GLY A 108 3.38 -8.57 14.14
CA GLY A 108 3.72 -9.28 15.37
C GLY A 108 2.92 -8.81 16.61
N THR A 109 1.87 -8.03 16.41
CA THR A 109 0.96 -7.62 17.51
C THR A 109 0.23 -8.86 18.05
N SER A 110 0.04 -8.93 19.36
CA SER A 110 -0.72 -10.02 19.97
C SER A 110 -2.17 -10.07 19.47
N SER A 111 -2.75 -11.27 19.35
CA SER A 111 -4.14 -11.42 18.90
C SER A 111 -5.12 -10.59 19.76
N LYS A 112 -4.89 -10.54 21.06
CA LYS A 112 -5.72 -9.76 21.99
C LYS A 112 -5.70 -8.27 21.68
N GLU A 113 -4.53 -7.69 21.47
CA GLU A 113 -4.36 -6.27 21.11
C GLU A 113 -4.88 -5.97 19.71
N ALA A 114 -4.60 -6.85 18.73
CA ALA A 114 -5.11 -6.72 17.36
C ALA A 114 -6.64 -6.73 17.34
N THR A 115 -7.29 -7.64 18.09
CA THR A 115 -8.74 -7.71 18.23
C THR A 115 -9.31 -6.41 18.83
N ALA A 116 -8.74 -5.95 19.93
CA ALA A 116 -9.22 -4.74 20.61
C ALA A 116 -9.14 -3.52 19.67
N ARG A 117 -8.01 -3.35 18.98
CA ARG A 117 -7.82 -2.25 18.04
C ARG A 117 -8.71 -2.35 16.80
N ALA A 118 -8.90 -3.55 16.27
CA ALA A 118 -9.78 -3.78 15.12
C ALA A 118 -11.24 -3.46 15.45
N LEU A 119 -11.74 -3.86 16.61
CA LEU A 119 -13.09 -3.52 17.09
C LEU A 119 -13.27 -2.01 17.26
N GLU A 120 -12.28 -1.31 17.79
CA GLU A 120 -12.29 0.15 17.91
C GLU A 120 -12.42 0.82 16.54
N ILE A 121 -11.62 0.37 15.56
CA ILE A 121 -11.64 0.89 14.19
C ILE A 121 -12.99 0.61 13.52
N LEU A 122 -13.51 -0.61 13.62
CA LEU A 122 -14.83 -0.97 13.08
C LEU A 122 -15.95 -0.14 13.72
N SER A 123 -15.89 0.08 15.02
CA SER A 123 -16.85 0.95 15.72
C SER A 123 -16.77 2.39 15.22
N PHE A 124 -15.57 2.94 15.10
CA PHE A 124 -15.35 4.29 14.56
C PHE A 124 -15.93 4.46 13.14
N MET A 125 -15.84 3.40 12.33
CA MET A 125 -16.39 3.37 10.97
C MET A 125 -17.89 3.03 10.91
N GLY A 126 -18.57 2.84 12.06
CA GLY A 126 -19.98 2.46 12.11
C GLY A 126 -20.24 1.01 11.68
N LEU A 127 -19.22 0.14 11.73
CA LEU A 127 -19.26 -1.24 11.28
C LEU A 127 -19.18 -2.27 12.42
N ALA A 128 -19.39 -1.86 13.67
CA ALA A 128 -19.30 -2.76 14.84
C ALA A 128 -20.19 -4.00 14.70
N GLU A 129 -21.44 -3.84 14.26
CA GLU A 129 -22.41 -4.93 14.01
C GLU A 129 -22.00 -5.87 12.87
N ARG A 130 -21.05 -5.45 12.04
CA ARG A 130 -20.54 -6.22 10.91
C ARG A 130 -19.27 -7.01 11.22
N ALA A 131 -18.72 -6.90 12.43
CA ALA A 131 -17.44 -7.51 12.81
C ALA A 131 -17.35 -9.01 12.51
N SER A 132 -18.44 -9.76 12.68
CA SER A 132 -18.50 -11.20 12.42
C SER A 132 -18.93 -11.57 10.98
N HIS A 133 -19.31 -10.61 10.15
CA HIS A 133 -19.72 -10.87 8.77
C HIS A 133 -18.52 -11.15 7.88
N LYS A 134 -18.71 -12.02 6.90
CA LYS A 134 -17.74 -12.29 5.82
C LYS A 134 -18.05 -11.41 4.61
N PRO A 135 -17.03 -11.06 3.79
CA PRO A 135 -17.26 -10.47 2.49
C PRO A 135 -18.09 -11.41 1.61
N ASN A 136 -19.11 -10.88 0.97
CA ASN A 136 -19.95 -11.59 0.00
C ASN A 136 -19.74 -11.01 -1.39
#